data_7de62c8d36e1f74136d825883b25295a
#
_entry.id   7de62c8d36e1f74136d825883b25295a
#
_cell.length_a   1.000
_cell.length_b   1.000
_cell.length_c   1.000
_cell.angle_alpha   90.00
_cell.angle_beta   90.00
_cell.angle_gamma   90.00
#
_symmetry.space_group_name_H-M   'P 1'
#
loop_
_entity.id
_entity.type
_entity.pdbx_description
1 polymer ?
#
loop_
_entity_poly.entity_id
_entity_poly.type
_entity_poly.pdbx_seq_one_letter_code
_entity_poly.pdbx_strand_id
1 'polypeptide(L)'
;MRKHIAVSALALALCLVMCTGFVPVTAANSAPVAENFEFETFRGVSFGGQLAAVDPEGDTLNFEITTQPVKGTIELGDDGSFVYTPAEDKKGKDYFGYKATDSEGNSSQEATVIIRLIKNKSVSYVDMNGRGSYRSAVKLAECGAFIGKQMGGEYYFEPEQTMSRGEFLNLCLNVTGSDLLSGVVSTGFTDDGDIPDWQKACVASAVKCGVVKGRYSDGGAYFDADSPISRAEAMVMLDRSLKLSDVSYLSAGDAVPSWAAQAAANLTACNVISSFGSGSAPLTRAEAADMLAAAMDLIEQR
;
A
#
# COMPACT_ATOMS: atom_id res chain seq x y z
N MET A 1 4.86 -80.05 -37.65
CA MET A 1 5.90 -78.97 -37.78
C MET A 1 5.47 -77.96 -38.81
N ARG A 2 5.60 -76.66 -38.57
CA ARG A 2 5.18 -75.51 -39.34
C ARG A 2 3.76 -74.95 -39.04
N LYS A 3 3.64 -74.21 -37.96
CA LYS A 3 2.59 -73.21 -37.79
C LYS A 3 3.03 -72.21 -36.67
N HIS A 4 4.10 -71.45 -36.87
CA HIS A 4 4.50 -70.34 -35.96
C HIS A 4 5.39 -69.32 -36.66
N ILE A 5 5.01 -68.76 -37.82
CA ILE A 5 5.72 -67.64 -38.42
C ILE A 5 4.72 -66.74 -39.19
N ALA A 6 3.63 -66.32 -38.60
CA ALA A 6 2.73 -65.40 -39.27
C ALA A 6 2.07 -64.36 -38.36
N VAL A 7 2.55 -64.18 -37.10
CA VAL A 7 1.90 -63.28 -36.17
C VAL A 7 2.81 -62.07 -35.79
N SER A 8 4.09 -62.11 -36.16
CA SER A 8 5.04 -61.07 -35.77
C SER A 8 5.23 -59.90 -36.76
N ALA A 9 4.62 -59.96 -37.96
CA ALA A 9 4.77 -58.90 -38.96
C ALA A 9 3.63 -57.84 -38.95
N LEU A 10 2.47 -58.14 -38.30
CA LEU A 10 1.34 -57.22 -38.25
C LEU A 10 1.32 -56.33 -37.01
N ALA A 11 2.08 -56.67 -35.99
CA ALA A 11 2.16 -55.89 -34.76
C ALA A 11 3.19 -54.72 -34.87
N LEU A 12 4.13 -54.78 -35.84
CA LEU A 12 5.15 -53.72 -36.01
C LEU A 12 4.70 -52.58 -36.94
N ALA A 13 3.65 -52.81 -37.74
CA ALA A 13 3.10 -51.79 -38.66
C ALA A 13 2.06 -50.88 -37.99
N LEU A 14 1.51 -51.25 -36.82
CA LEU A 14 0.51 -50.46 -36.12
C LEU A 14 1.09 -49.48 -35.09
N CYS A 15 2.37 -49.62 -34.73
CA CYS A 15 3.05 -48.67 -33.84
C CYS A 15 3.70 -47.46 -34.54
N LEU A 16 3.74 -47.43 -35.87
CA LEU A 16 4.40 -46.35 -36.61
C LEU A 16 3.47 -45.25 -37.12
N VAL A 17 2.14 -45.36 -36.87
CA VAL A 17 1.14 -44.35 -37.33
C VAL A 17 0.62 -43.48 -36.20
N MET A 18 1.02 -43.70 -34.96
CA MET A 18 0.59 -42.86 -33.80
C MET A 18 1.56 -41.77 -33.38
N CYS A 19 2.59 -41.49 -34.16
CA CYS A 19 3.57 -40.44 -33.85
C CYS A 19 3.53 -39.22 -34.80
N THR A 20 2.39 -38.99 -35.46
CA THR A 20 2.26 -37.73 -36.24
C THR A 20 1.10 -36.93 -35.73
N GLY A 21 1.43 -35.87 -34.96
CA GLY A 21 0.51 -34.81 -34.74
C GLY A 21 0.19 -34.47 -33.29
N PHE A 22 1.21 -34.35 -32.41
CA PHE A 22 1.07 -33.44 -31.32
C PHE A 22 1.26 -32.04 -31.94
N VAL A 23 0.22 -31.46 -32.48
CA VAL A 23 0.16 -30.00 -32.66
C VAL A 23 0.09 -29.43 -31.25
N PRO A 24 1.07 -28.68 -30.76
CA PRO A 24 0.89 -27.98 -29.52
C PRO A 24 -0.34 -27.07 -29.74
N VAL A 25 -1.41 -27.32 -29.05
CA VAL A 25 -2.48 -26.35 -28.90
C VAL A 25 -1.82 -25.23 -28.09
N THR A 26 -1.32 -24.22 -28.77
CA THR A 26 -1.02 -22.96 -28.12
C THR A 26 -2.36 -22.49 -27.55
N ALA A 27 -2.46 -22.41 -26.23
CA ALA A 27 -3.61 -21.77 -25.62
C ALA A 27 -3.75 -20.39 -26.29
N ALA A 28 -4.95 -20.10 -26.80
CA ALA A 28 -5.21 -18.79 -27.34
C ALA A 28 -5.03 -17.78 -26.21
N ASN A 29 -4.31 -16.68 -26.47
CA ASN A 29 -4.15 -15.60 -25.50
C ASN A 29 -5.52 -15.01 -25.16
N SER A 30 -5.81 -14.84 -23.90
CA SER A 30 -7.09 -14.36 -23.40
C SER A 30 -7.04 -12.86 -23.18
N ALA A 31 -8.16 -12.17 -23.35
CA ALA A 31 -8.21 -10.74 -23.03
C ALA A 31 -8.09 -10.50 -21.50
N PRO A 32 -7.43 -9.44 -21.09
CA PRO A 32 -7.33 -9.06 -19.68
C PRO A 32 -8.71 -8.71 -19.09
N VAL A 33 -8.81 -8.76 -17.76
CA VAL A 33 -10.00 -8.38 -17.01
C VAL A 33 -9.69 -7.14 -16.19
N ALA A 34 -10.28 -6.01 -16.57
CA ALA A 34 -10.16 -4.75 -15.83
C ALA A 34 -11.14 -4.72 -14.64
N GLU A 35 -10.72 -4.16 -13.53
CA GLU A 35 -11.46 -4.13 -12.27
C GLU A 35 -12.26 -2.84 -12.08
N ASN A 36 -13.55 -2.98 -11.69
CA ASN A 36 -14.33 -1.84 -11.22
C ASN A 36 -13.94 -1.51 -9.79
N PHE A 37 -13.77 -0.23 -9.49
CA PHE A 37 -13.53 0.20 -8.11
C PHE A 37 -14.15 1.57 -7.82
N GLU A 38 -14.13 1.99 -6.57
CA GLU A 38 -14.54 3.33 -6.17
C GLU A 38 -13.53 3.94 -5.21
N PHE A 39 -13.44 5.27 -5.25
CA PHE A 39 -12.66 6.03 -4.29
C PHE A 39 -13.36 7.34 -3.91
N GLU A 40 -12.87 7.95 -2.83
CA GLU A 40 -13.33 9.24 -2.36
C GLU A 40 -12.21 10.27 -2.44
N THR A 41 -12.54 11.49 -2.81
CA THR A 41 -11.65 12.64 -2.68
C THR A 41 -12.41 13.87 -2.22
N PHE A 42 -11.69 14.88 -1.71
CA PHE A 42 -12.29 16.15 -1.37
C PHE A 42 -12.52 17.00 -2.60
N ARG A 43 -13.50 17.91 -2.53
CA ARG A 43 -13.78 18.88 -3.60
C ARG A 43 -12.55 19.75 -3.83
N GLY A 44 -12.15 19.93 -5.09
CA GLY A 44 -10.99 20.70 -5.47
C GLY A 44 -9.64 20.06 -5.13
N VAL A 45 -9.63 18.81 -4.65
CA VAL A 45 -8.41 18.10 -4.26
C VAL A 45 -8.15 16.94 -5.19
N SER A 46 -6.99 16.96 -5.85
CA SER A 46 -6.57 15.87 -6.73
C SER A 46 -6.34 14.57 -5.95
N PHE A 47 -6.66 13.46 -6.60
CA PHE A 47 -6.45 12.10 -6.08
C PHE A 47 -5.58 11.33 -7.07
N GLY A 48 -4.47 10.77 -6.58
CA GLY A 48 -3.65 9.83 -7.34
C GLY A 48 -4.02 8.38 -7.00
N GLY A 49 -4.12 7.54 -8.03
CA GLY A 49 -4.44 6.12 -7.88
C GLY A 49 -3.77 5.27 -8.95
N GLN A 50 -4.08 3.98 -8.95
CA GLN A 50 -3.58 2.99 -9.89
C GLN A 50 -4.76 2.23 -10.50
N LEU A 51 -4.79 2.10 -11.84
CA LEU A 51 -5.73 1.23 -12.53
C LEU A 51 -5.32 -0.23 -12.32
N ALA A 52 -6.30 -1.12 -12.18
CA ALA A 52 -6.08 -2.53 -11.91
C ALA A 52 -6.72 -3.40 -13.00
N ALA A 53 -5.94 -4.34 -13.51
CA ALA A 53 -6.43 -5.40 -14.38
C ALA A 53 -5.60 -6.66 -14.17
N VAL A 54 -6.20 -7.80 -14.45
CA VAL A 54 -5.54 -9.11 -14.39
C VAL A 54 -5.54 -9.73 -15.78
N ASP A 55 -4.37 -10.12 -16.23
CA ASP A 55 -4.21 -10.90 -17.44
C ASP A 55 -4.02 -12.37 -17.09
N PRO A 56 -4.79 -13.30 -17.70
CA PRO A 56 -4.69 -14.73 -17.37
C PRO A 56 -3.33 -15.35 -17.68
N GLU A 57 -2.63 -14.85 -18.68
CA GLU A 57 -1.31 -15.29 -19.13
C GLU A 57 -0.18 -14.53 -18.44
N GLY A 58 -0.49 -13.41 -17.78
CA GLY A 58 0.47 -12.55 -17.08
C GLY A 58 1.18 -11.56 -17.97
N ASP A 59 0.58 -11.17 -19.08
CA ASP A 59 1.12 -10.23 -20.03
C ASP A 59 1.22 -8.80 -19.45
N THR A 60 2.11 -8.01 -20.05
CA THR A 60 2.18 -6.57 -19.75
C THR A 60 0.95 -5.87 -20.30
N LEU A 61 0.32 -5.05 -19.46
CA LEU A 61 -0.91 -4.35 -19.77
C LEU A 61 -0.68 -2.87 -20.06
N ASN A 62 -1.36 -2.37 -21.08
CA ASN A 62 -1.49 -0.95 -21.37
C ASN A 62 -2.92 -0.50 -21.02
N PHE A 63 -3.04 0.70 -20.46
CA PHE A 63 -4.33 1.25 -20.04
C PHE A 63 -4.75 2.45 -20.91
N GLU A 64 -6.04 2.60 -21.12
CA GLU A 64 -6.62 3.77 -21.80
C GLU A 64 -7.90 4.23 -21.10
N ILE A 65 -8.14 5.54 -21.05
CA ILE A 65 -9.40 6.11 -20.57
C ILE A 65 -10.40 6.16 -21.71
N THR A 66 -11.47 5.38 -21.59
CA THR A 66 -12.52 5.26 -22.62
C THR A 66 -13.69 6.21 -22.38
N THR A 67 -14.01 6.49 -21.11
CA THR A 67 -15.05 7.45 -20.71
C THR A 67 -14.43 8.50 -19.80
N GLN A 68 -14.51 9.78 -20.22
CA GLN A 68 -13.95 10.90 -19.43
C GLN A 68 -14.89 11.28 -18.28
N PRO A 69 -14.35 11.71 -17.13
CA PRO A 69 -15.16 12.23 -16.03
C PRO A 69 -15.83 13.56 -16.40
N VAL A 70 -16.98 13.85 -15.77
CA VAL A 70 -17.77 15.06 -16.04
C VAL A 70 -17.52 16.18 -15.03
N LYS A 71 -17.06 15.82 -13.83
CA LYS A 71 -16.88 16.77 -12.72
C LYS A 71 -15.42 17.07 -12.41
N GLY A 72 -14.51 16.60 -13.25
CA GLY A 72 -13.07 16.82 -13.11
C GLY A 72 -12.32 16.44 -14.37
N THR A 73 -11.00 16.38 -14.26
CA THR A 73 -10.09 15.90 -15.31
C THR A 73 -9.34 14.69 -14.81
N ILE A 74 -8.91 13.82 -15.75
CA ILE A 74 -8.06 12.67 -15.43
C ILE A 74 -6.83 12.71 -16.32
N GLU A 75 -5.67 12.49 -15.70
CA GLU A 75 -4.39 12.29 -16.36
C GLU A 75 -3.95 10.84 -16.10
N LEU A 76 -3.54 10.13 -17.15
CA LEU A 76 -3.11 8.73 -17.09
C LEU A 76 -1.62 8.63 -17.39
N GLY A 77 -0.87 7.92 -16.54
CA GLY A 77 0.52 7.58 -16.76
C GLY A 77 0.67 6.26 -17.54
N ASP A 78 1.83 6.07 -18.15
CA ASP A 78 2.15 4.87 -18.96
C ASP A 78 2.15 3.56 -18.13
N ASP A 79 2.33 3.67 -16.83
CA ASP A 79 2.31 2.55 -15.87
C ASP A 79 0.92 2.23 -15.33
N GLY A 80 -0.13 2.91 -15.83
CA GLY A 80 -1.49 2.79 -15.35
C GLY A 80 -1.79 3.62 -14.08
N SER A 81 -0.82 4.41 -13.60
CA SER A 81 -1.08 5.42 -12.58
C SER A 81 -2.00 6.51 -13.14
N PHE A 82 -2.85 7.09 -12.31
CA PHE A 82 -3.70 8.19 -12.74
C PHE A 82 -3.80 9.29 -11.68
N VAL A 83 -4.07 10.51 -12.14
CA VAL A 83 -4.42 11.64 -11.28
C VAL A 83 -5.77 12.18 -11.72
N TYR A 84 -6.77 12.08 -10.83
CA TYR A 84 -8.07 12.72 -11.01
C TYR A 84 -8.09 14.05 -10.27
N THR A 85 -8.45 15.13 -10.97
CA THR A 85 -8.56 16.47 -10.39
C THR A 85 -10.01 16.96 -10.51
N PRO A 86 -10.78 16.97 -9.38
CA PRO A 86 -12.14 17.48 -9.40
C PRO A 86 -12.15 19.00 -9.57
N ALA A 87 -13.16 19.53 -10.30
CA ALA A 87 -13.40 20.95 -10.34
C ALA A 87 -13.93 21.46 -8.98
N GLU A 88 -13.54 22.68 -8.59
CA GLU A 88 -13.75 23.22 -7.24
C GLU A 88 -15.22 23.27 -6.77
N ASP A 89 -16.16 23.52 -7.68
CA ASP A 89 -17.59 23.68 -7.37
C ASP A 89 -18.38 22.37 -7.45
N LYS A 90 -17.77 21.27 -7.87
CA LYS A 90 -18.46 20.00 -8.08
C LYS A 90 -18.67 19.23 -6.79
N LYS A 91 -19.76 18.45 -6.75
CA LYS A 91 -20.17 17.64 -5.60
C LYS A 91 -20.87 16.35 -6.01
N GLY A 92 -20.95 15.42 -5.06
CA GLY A 92 -21.63 14.13 -5.23
C GLY A 92 -20.73 13.14 -6.00
N LYS A 93 -21.31 12.30 -6.84
CA LYS A 93 -20.57 11.28 -7.57
C LYS A 93 -20.13 11.75 -8.95
N ASP A 94 -18.97 11.31 -9.38
CA ASP A 94 -18.46 11.33 -10.74
C ASP A 94 -18.02 9.93 -11.13
N TYR A 95 -17.65 9.70 -12.37
CA TYR A 95 -17.14 8.41 -12.82
C TYR A 95 -16.30 8.57 -14.10
N PHE A 96 -15.39 7.64 -14.34
CA PHE A 96 -14.71 7.47 -15.62
C PHE A 96 -14.66 5.98 -15.98
N GLY A 97 -14.47 5.68 -17.28
CA GLY A 97 -14.29 4.33 -17.77
C GLY A 97 -12.88 4.12 -18.30
N TYR A 98 -12.36 2.90 -18.17
CA TYR A 98 -11.06 2.52 -18.71
C TYR A 98 -11.04 1.09 -19.23
N LYS A 99 -10.06 0.77 -20.06
CA LYS A 99 -9.75 -0.57 -20.55
C LYS A 99 -8.28 -0.88 -20.35
N ALA A 100 -7.99 -2.16 -20.24
CA ALA A 100 -6.64 -2.71 -20.31
C ALA A 100 -6.48 -3.50 -21.60
N THR A 101 -5.31 -3.42 -22.24
CA THR A 101 -4.97 -4.14 -23.46
C THR A 101 -3.64 -4.85 -23.25
N ASP A 102 -3.57 -6.14 -23.59
CA ASP A 102 -2.37 -6.96 -23.50
C ASP A 102 -1.36 -6.69 -24.63
N SER A 103 -0.23 -7.39 -24.58
CA SER A 103 0.84 -7.27 -25.59
C SER A 103 0.46 -7.78 -26.97
N GLU A 104 -0.58 -8.62 -27.10
CA GLU A 104 -1.11 -9.17 -28.36
C GLU A 104 -2.27 -8.36 -28.94
N GLY A 105 -2.75 -7.35 -28.22
CA GLY A 105 -3.80 -6.42 -28.65
C GLY A 105 -5.22 -6.84 -28.25
N ASN A 106 -5.39 -7.84 -27.34
CA ASN A 106 -6.69 -8.17 -26.81
C ASN A 106 -7.04 -7.17 -25.70
N SER A 107 -8.25 -6.61 -25.75
CA SER A 107 -8.71 -5.58 -24.82
C SER A 107 -9.78 -6.11 -23.88
N SER A 108 -9.74 -5.65 -22.63
CA SER A 108 -10.78 -5.93 -21.64
C SER A 108 -12.13 -5.33 -21.99
N GLN A 109 -13.19 -5.75 -21.34
CA GLN A 109 -14.40 -4.94 -21.24
C GLN A 109 -14.08 -3.63 -20.51
N GLU A 110 -14.88 -2.57 -20.79
CA GLU A 110 -14.74 -1.32 -20.05
C GLU A 110 -15.04 -1.54 -18.56
N ALA A 111 -14.12 -1.12 -17.71
CA ALA A 111 -14.32 -1.05 -16.26
C ALA A 111 -14.69 0.39 -15.86
N THR A 112 -15.53 0.50 -14.84
CA THR A 112 -16.02 1.79 -14.33
C THR A 112 -15.38 2.09 -12.99
N VAL A 113 -14.85 3.31 -12.86
CA VAL A 113 -14.36 3.86 -11.59
C VAL A 113 -15.37 4.90 -11.09
N ILE A 114 -15.88 4.72 -9.89
CA ILE A 114 -16.82 5.65 -9.25
C ILE A 114 -16.03 6.55 -8.30
N ILE A 115 -16.27 7.85 -8.38
CA ILE A 115 -15.61 8.88 -7.58
C ILE A 115 -16.65 9.56 -6.69
N ARG A 116 -16.38 9.62 -5.37
CA ARG A 116 -17.21 10.36 -4.42
C ARG A 116 -16.53 11.67 -4.02
N LEU A 117 -17.15 12.80 -4.39
CA LEU A 117 -16.66 14.14 -4.03
C LEU A 117 -17.26 14.56 -2.69
N ILE A 118 -16.49 14.44 -1.62
CA ILE A 118 -16.89 14.80 -0.27
C ILE A 118 -16.43 16.22 0.10
N LYS A 119 -17.06 16.83 1.09
CA LYS A 119 -16.67 18.14 1.58
C LYS A 119 -15.58 17.98 2.65
N ASN A 120 -14.43 18.61 2.46
CA ASN A 120 -13.45 18.76 3.53
C ASN A 120 -14.04 19.68 4.61
N LYS A 121 -13.95 19.29 5.87
CA LYS A 121 -14.55 20.01 7.00
C LYS A 121 -13.53 20.70 7.90
N SER A 122 -12.26 20.34 7.88
CA SER A 122 -11.32 20.68 8.94
C SER A 122 -10.08 21.45 8.52
N VAL A 123 -9.29 20.98 7.58
CA VAL A 123 -7.99 21.55 7.24
C VAL A 123 -7.76 21.56 5.74
N SER A 124 -7.20 22.66 5.21
CA SER A 124 -6.71 22.72 3.85
C SER A 124 -5.20 22.97 3.88
N TYR A 125 -4.43 22.10 3.25
CA TYR A 125 -2.97 22.23 3.17
C TYR A 125 -2.55 22.86 1.84
N VAL A 126 -1.77 23.94 1.90
CA VAL A 126 -1.31 24.66 0.70
C VAL A 126 -0.19 23.93 -0.06
N ASP A 127 0.55 23.08 0.64
CA ASP A 127 1.71 22.33 0.11
C ASP A 127 1.38 20.88 -0.32
N MET A 128 0.10 20.52 -0.29
CA MET A 128 -0.37 19.16 -0.61
C MET A 128 -1.15 19.08 -1.93
N ASN A 129 -1.35 20.18 -2.63
CA ASN A 129 -2.12 20.19 -3.88
C ASN A 129 -1.52 19.23 -4.93
N GLY A 130 -2.37 18.42 -5.55
CA GLY A 130 -1.97 17.44 -6.56
C GLY A 130 -1.29 16.17 -6.01
N ARG A 131 -1.19 16.03 -4.69
CA ARG A 131 -0.58 14.85 -4.06
C ARG A 131 -1.62 13.78 -3.72
N GLY A 132 -1.33 12.53 -4.03
CA GLY A 132 -2.19 11.40 -3.67
C GLY A 132 -2.44 11.28 -2.16
N SER A 133 -1.43 11.62 -1.34
CA SER A 133 -1.48 11.56 0.12
C SER A 133 -2.27 12.71 0.79
N TYR A 134 -2.85 13.66 0.04
CA TYR A 134 -3.63 14.76 0.61
C TYR A 134 -4.79 14.27 1.48
N ARG A 135 -5.55 13.28 0.99
CA ARG A 135 -6.67 12.69 1.74
C ARG A 135 -6.22 12.07 3.06
N SER A 136 -5.11 11.37 3.05
CA SER A 136 -4.51 10.75 4.23
C SER A 136 -4.11 11.79 5.27
N ALA A 137 -3.48 12.89 4.83
CA ALA A 137 -3.11 14.01 5.69
C ALA A 137 -4.35 14.65 6.35
N VAL A 138 -5.42 14.88 5.58
CA VAL A 138 -6.67 15.43 6.13
C VAL A 138 -7.34 14.45 7.09
N LYS A 139 -7.33 13.15 6.80
CA LYS A 139 -7.89 12.13 7.72
C LYS A 139 -7.19 12.14 9.07
N LEU A 140 -5.85 12.28 9.09
CA LEU A 140 -5.08 12.42 10.34
C LEU A 140 -5.41 13.71 11.09
N ALA A 141 -5.68 14.81 10.39
CA ALA A 141 -6.09 16.07 11.02
C ALA A 141 -7.51 15.98 11.60
N GLU A 142 -8.44 15.34 10.90
CA GLU A 142 -9.83 15.17 11.33
C GLU A 142 -9.98 14.31 12.59
N CYS A 143 -9.12 13.30 12.76
CA CYS A 143 -9.07 12.50 14.00
C CYS A 143 -8.20 13.15 15.11
N GLY A 144 -7.58 14.30 14.83
CA GLY A 144 -6.72 15.00 15.79
C GLY A 144 -5.35 14.37 16.02
N ALA A 145 -4.97 13.36 15.21
CA ALA A 145 -3.69 12.69 15.36
C ALA A 145 -2.51 13.59 14.92
N PHE A 146 -2.67 14.28 13.77
CA PHE A 146 -1.66 15.19 13.24
C PHE A 146 -2.28 16.28 12.39
N ILE A 147 -1.99 17.55 12.72
CA ILE A 147 -2.57 18.73 12.05
C ILE A 147 -1.55 19.44 11.14
N GLY A 148 -0.24 19.18 11.30
CA GLY A 148 0.82 19.92 10.61
C GLY A 148 1.15 21.25 11.28
N LYS A 149 1.79 22.17 10.52
CA LYS A 149 2.17 23.50 10.99
C LYS A 149 1.21 24.56 10.47
N GLN A 150 0.90 25.55 11.31
CA GLN A 150 0.15 26.73 10.89
C GLN A 150 1.09 27.93 10.79
N MET A 151 1.14 28.57 9.62
CA MET A 151 1.93 29.77 9.36
C MET A 151 1.10 30.76 8.54
N GLY A 152 1.01 32.01 9.00
CA GLY A 152 0.27 33.06 8.28
C GLY A 152 -1.25 32.77 8.09
N GLY A 153 -1.83 31.89 8.90
CA GLY A 153 -3.24 31.49 8.78
C GLY A 153 -3.46 30.27 7.87
N GLU A 154 -2.43 29.80 7.20
CA GLU A 154 -2.45 28.63 6.31
C GLU A 154 -1.82 27.42 6.99
N TYR A 155 -2.26 26.20 6.58
CA TYR A 155 -1.71 24.94 7.09
C TYR A 155 -0.74 24.34 6.08
N TYR A 156 0.38 23.82 6.62
CA TYR A 156 1.44 23.13 5.90
C TYR A 156 1.62 21.72 6.48
N PHE A 157 1.60 20.72 5.63
CA PHE A 157 1.82 19.33 6.01
C PHE A 157 3.29 18.96 6.00
N GLU A 158 4.08 19.60 5.14
CA GLU A 158 5.50 19.31 4.86
C GLU A 158 5.71 17.84 4.45
N PRO A 159 5.12 17.41 3.33
CA PRO A 159 5.01 15.97 2.96
C PRO A 159 6.35 15.26 2.79
N GLU A 160 7.40 15.98 2.36
CA GLU A 160 8.74 15.41 2.14
C GLU A 160 9.60 15.36 3.42
N GLN A 161 9.15 15.96 4.50
CA GLN A 161 9.88 15.90 5.76
C GLN A 161 9.93 14.45 6.27
N THR A 162 11.13 14.00 6.65
CA THR A 162 11.30 12.69 7.28
C THR A 162 10.74 12.72 8.71
N MET A 163 10.13 11.61 9.11
CA MET A 163 9.61 11.45 10.47
C MET A 163 10.64 10.87 11.41
N SER A 164 10.64 11.33 12.67
CA SER A 164 11.42 10.67 13.71
C SER A 164 10.72 9.41 14.24
N ARG A 165 11.49 8.53 14.88
CA ARG A 165 10.95 7.30 15.49
C ARG A 165 9.94 7.60 16.59
N GLY A 166 10.20 8.62 17.41
CA GLY A 166 9.29 9.06 18.45
C GLY A 166 7.99 9.63 17.91
N GLU A 167 8.06 10.48 16.86
CA GLU A 167 6.88 11.02 16.21
C GLU A 167 6.01 9.93 15.59
N PHE A 168 6.61 9.01 14.81
CA PHE A 168 5.85 7.93 14.19
C PHE A 168 5.23 7.00 15.22
N LEU A 169 5.96 6.62 16.27
CA LEU A 169 5.42 5.78 17.34
C LEU A 169 4.22 6.43 18.02
N ASN A 170 4.30 7.72 18.32
CA ASN A 170 3.20 8.44 18.94
C ASN A 170 1.94 8.44 18.06
N LEU A 171 2.10 8.74 16.76
CA LEU A 171 1.00 8.66 15.81
C LEU A 171 0.44 7.26 15.67
N CYS A 172 1.30 6.23 15.59
CA CYS A 172 0.93 4.84 15.47
C CYS A 172 0.06 4.39 16.66
N LEU A 173 0.46 4.66 17.91
CA LEU A 173 -0.32 4.30 19.08
C LEU A 173 -1.62 5.10 19.21
N ASN A 174 -1.61 6.37 18.81
CA ASN A 174 -2.81 7.21 18.78
C ASN A 174 -3.86 6.63 17.81
N VAL A 175 -3.45 6.41 16.55
CA VAL A 175 -4.32 5.88 15.50
C VAL A 175 -4.86 4.48 15.82
N THR A 176 -4.06 3.64 16.46
CA THR A 176 -4.48 2.28 16.86
C THR A 176 -5.27 2.25 18.17
N GLY A 177 -5.51 3.40 18.80
CA GLY A 177 -6.27 3.50 20.07
C GLY A 177 -5.61 2.76 21.22
N SER A 178 -4.28 2.72 21.25
CA SER A 178 -3.55 2.02 22.30
C SER A 178 -3.59 2.80 23.61
N ASP A 179 -3.91 2.12 24.73
CA ASP A 179 -3.87 2.72 26.05
C ASP A 179 -2.42 3.04 26.47
N LEU A 180 -2.20 4.29 26.87
CA LEU A 180 -0.92 4.73 27.37
C LEU A 180 -0.80 4.53 28.90
N LEU A 181 0.39 4.12 29.34
CA LEU A 181 0.73 4.06 30.77
C LEU A 181 0.73 5.47 31.37
N SER A 182 0.17 5.62 32.56
CA SER A 182 0.20 6.87 33.32
C SER A 182 1.37 6.91 34.30
N GLY A 183 1.87 8.12 34.58
CA GLY A 183 2.90 8.33 35.60
C GLY A 183 4.29 7.76 35.26
N VAL A 184 4.57 7.59 33.98
CA VAL A 184 5.87 7.12 33.50
C VAL A 184 6.90 8.23 33.67
N VAL A 185 7.97 7.94 34.45
CA VAL A 185 9.11 8.85 34.66
C VAL A 185 10.37 8.38 33.95
N SER A 186 10.42 7.11 33.56
CA SER A 186 11.55 6.51 32.84
C SER A 186 11.06 5.38 31.92
N THR A 187 11.69 5.23 30.74
CA THR A 187 11.37 4.20 29.74
C THR A 187 12.19 2.93 29.91
N GLY A 188 13.31 3.02 30.66
CA GLY A 188 14.27 1.93 30.84
C GLY A 188 15.29 1.79 29.69
N PHE A 189 15.25 2.67 28.69
CA PHE A 189 16.29 2.77 27.64
C PHE A 189 17.52 3.51 28.15
N THR A 190 18.69 3.20 27.60
CA THR A 190 19.95 3.84 27.96
C THR A 190 19.95 5.35 27.65
N ASP A 191 19.25 5.74 26.59
CA ASP A 191 19.05 7.11 26.14
C ASP A 191 17.77 7.77 26.72
N ASP A 192 17.30 7.33 27.88
CA ASP A 192 16.08 7.86 28.50
C ASP A 192 16.12 9.39 28.73
N GLY A 193 17.31 9.93 28.97
CA GLY A 193 17.50 11.37 29.12
C GLY A 193 17.29 12.18 27.86
N ASP A 194 17.43 11.56 26.68
CA ASP A 194 17.25 12.19 25.37
C ASP A 194 15.80 12.00 24.86
N ILE A 195 15.00 11.15 25.52
CA ILE A 195 13.59 10.96 25.19
C ILE A 195 12.78 12.08 25.85
N PRO A 196 12.05 12.92 25.07
CA PRO A 196 11.20 13.96 25.60
C PRO A 196 10.18 13.42 26.61
N ASP A 197 9.93 14.13 27.72
CA ASP A 197 9.02 13.67 28.78
C ASP A 197 7.62 13.33 28.27
N TRP A 198 7.11 14.09 27.31
CA TRP A 198 5.81 13.82 26.72
C TRP A 198 5.74 12.52 25.88
N GLN A 199 6.89 11.99 25.43
CA GLN A 199 6.97 10.73 24.70
C GLN A 199 7.20 9.53 25.63
N LYS A 200 7.70 9.71 26.87
CA LYS A 200 8.06 8.60 27.75
C LYS A 200 6.91 7.62 28.01
N ALA A 201 5.70 8.12 28.21
CA ALA A 201 4.52 7.29 28.39
C ALA A 201 4.22 6.44 27.13
N CYS A 202 4.35 7.03 25.95
CA CYS A 202 4.16 6.35 24.67
C CYS A 202 5.22 5.26 24.47
N VAL A 203 6.50 5.58 24.66
CA VAL A 203 7.61 4.64 24.50
C VAL A 203 7.50 3.47 25.48
N ALA A 204 7.24 3.73 26.77
CA ALA A 204 7.08 2.69 27.78
C ALA A 204 5.88 1.77 27.49
N SER A 205 4.76 2.34 27.00
CA SER A 205 3.59 1.56 26.59
C SER A 205 3.91 0.66 25.40
N ALA A 206 4.64 1.19 24.41
CA ALA A 206 5.05 0.43 23.24
C ALA A 206 6.00 -0.73 23.59
N VAL A 207 6.90 -0.54 24.55
CA VAL A 207 7.75 -1.62 25.06
C VAL A 207 6.91 -2.68 25.76
N LYS A 208 6.00 -2.28 26.65
CA LYS A 208 5.11 -3.19 27.38
C LYS A 208 4.24 -4.03 26.45
N CYS A 209 3.73 -3.42 25.36
CA CYS A 209 2.90 -4.10 24.37
C CYS A 209 3.71 -4.86 23.30
N GLY A 210 5.05 -4.82 23.36
CA GLY A 210 5.92 -5.49 22.40
C GLY A 210 6.02 -4.82 21.03
N VAL A 211 5.48 -3.61 20.87
CA VAL A 211 5.56 -2.81 19.64
C VAL A 211 7.00 -2.40 19.36
N VAL A 212 7.72 -1.97 20.40
CA VAL A 212 9.12 -1.55 20.35
C VAL A 212 9.99 -2.46 21.21
N LYS A 213 11.19 -2.81 20.69
CA LYS A 213 12.21 -3.57 21.44
C LYS A 213 13.49 -2.77 21.66
N GLY A 214 13.63 -1.61 21.00
CA GLY A 214 14.86 -0.82 20.97
C GLY A 214 15.91 -1.36 20.00
N ARG A 215 16.97 -0.58 19.83
CA ARG A 215 18.19 -0.95 19.11
C ARG A 215 19.26 -1.29 20.14
N TYR A 216 19.98 -2.38 19.94
CA TYR A 216 21.03 -2.79 20.85
C TYR A 216 22.38 -2.33 20.31
N SER A 217 23.16 -1.65 21.16
CA SER A 217 24.51 -1.20 20.90
C SER A 217 25.36 -1.40 22.16
N ASP A 218 26.67 -1.09 22.09
CA ASP A 218 27.60 -1.19 23.19
C ASP A 218 27.12 -0.42 24.41
N GLY A 219 26.66 -1.16 25.44
CA GLY A 219 26.21 -0.58 26.70
C GLY A 219 24.70 -0.63 26.95
N GLY A 220 23.85 -1.06 26.00
CA GLY A 220 22.43 -1.23 26.31
C GLY A 220 21.46 -1.15 25.14
N ALA A 221 20.19 -0.99 25.48
CA ALA A 221 19.12 -0.78 24.54
C ALA A 221 18.82 0.72 24.42
N TYR A 222 18.68 1.19 23.20
CA TYR A 222 18.42 2.59 22.86
C TYR A 222 17.11 2.69 22.08
N PHE A 223 16.35 3.74 22.32
CA PHE A 223 15.14 4.03 21.55
C PHE A 223 15.44 4.90 20.34
N ASP A 224 16.36 5.87 20.44
CA ASP A 224 16.74 6.85 19.42
C ASP A 224 15.53 7.66 18.93
N ALA A 225 14.86 8.36 19.85
CA ALA A 225 13.59 9.06 19.60
C ALA A 225 13.62 10.03 18.41
N ASP A 226 14.71 10.81 18.29
CA ASP A 226 14.87 11.85 17.27
C ASP A 226 15.46 11.34 15.95
N SER A 227 15.95 10.11 15.89
CA SER A 227 16.47 9.51 14.66
C SER A 227 15.38 9.34 13.62
N PRO A 228 15.65 9.58 12.33
CA PRO A 228 14.72 9.25 11.27
C PRO A 228 14.32 7.77 11.32
N ILE A 229 13.01 7.50 11.25
CA ILE A 229 12.50 6.13 11.17
C ILE A 229 12.63 5.62 9.73
N SER A 230 13.10 4.39 9.55
CA SER A 230 13.07 3.74 8.25
C SER A 230 11.68 3.16 7.94
N ARG A 231 11.38 2.96 6.64
CA ARG A 231 10.12 2.31 6.22
C ARG A 231 9.94 0.94 6.88
N ALA A 232 11.00 0.14 6.94
CA ALA A 232 10.95 -1.19 7.55
C ALA A 232 10.63 -1.13 9.05
N GLU A 233 11.20 -0.18 9.80
CA GLU A 233 10.90 0.01 11.22
C GLU A 233 9.46 0.46 11.42
N ALA A 234 8.97 1.36 10.59
CA ALA A 234 7.58 1.81 10.64
C ALA A 234 6.58 0.67 10.35
N MET A 235 6.86 -0.16 9.34
CA MET A 235 6.05 -1.36 9.06
C MET A 235 5.96 -2.28 10.28
N VAL A 236 7.09 -2.57 10.93
CA VAL A 236 7.10 -3.45 12.10
C VAL A 236 6.37 -2.85 13.30
N MET A 237 6.51 -1.53 13.53
CA MET A 237 5.77 -0.86 14.60
C MET A 237 4.25 -0.89 14.33
N LEU A 238 3.84 -0.61 13.10
CA LEU A 238 2.43 -0.57 12.75
C LEU A 238 1.79 -1.97 12.79
N ASP A 239 2.43 -2.98 12.22
CA ASP A 239 1.99 -4.37 12.24
C ASP A 239 1.75 -4.87 13.67
N ARG A 240 2.72 -4.63 14.57
CA ARG A 240 2.62 -5.00 15.99
C ARG A 240 1.53 -4.22 16.72
N SER A 241 1.35 -2.95 16.41
CA SER A 241 0.29 -2.12 17.01
C SER A 241 -1.09 -2.59 16.58
N LEU A 242 -1.25 -2.96 15.32
CA LEU A 242 -2.49 -3.51 14.76
C LEU A 242 -2.74 -4.97 15.19
N LYS A 243 -1.73 -5.66 15.73
CA LYS A 243 -1.77 -7.08 16.12
C LYS A 243 -2.28 -7.95 14.97
N LEU A 244 -1.70 -7.77 13.78
CA LEU A 244 -2.09 -8.54 12.60
C LEU A 244 -1.69 -10.02 12.77
N SER A 245 -2.49 -10.90 12.17
CA SER A 245 -2.13 -12.31 12.07
C SER A 245 -1.12 -12.52 10.95
N ASP A 246 -0.16 -13.42 11.19
CA ASP A 246 0.84 -13.74 10.19
C ASP A 246 0.23 -14.43 8.97
N VAL A 247 0.55 -13.88 7.80
CA VAL A 247 0.21 -14.48 6.51
C VAL A 247 1.39 -15.28 5.95
N SER A 248 1.11 -16.31 5.17
CA SER A 248 2.16 -17.02 4.43
C SER A 248 2.62 -16.16 3.25
N TYR A 249 3.92 -16.00 3.08
CA TYR A 249 4.52 -15.31 1.95
C TYR A 249 5.75 -16.08 1.44
N LEU A 250 6.04 -15.97 0.16
CA LEU A 250 7.18 -16.67 -0.46
C LEU A 250 8.48 -15.87 -0.30
N SER A 251 8.44 -14.55 -0.50
CA SER A 251 9.55 -13.63 -0.34
C SER A 251 9.04 -12.20 -0.27
N ALA A 252 9.66 -11.37 0.55
CA ALA A 252 9.42 -9.92 0.55
C ALA A 252 10.29 -9.17 -0.49
N GLY A 253 11.09 -9.90 -1.28
CA GLY A 253 12.09 -9.33 -2.19
C GLY A 253 13.29 -8.73 -1.45
N ASP A 254 14.30 -8.30 -2.21
CA ASP A 254 15.56 -7.76 -1.66
C ASP A 254 15.40 -6.33 -1.08
N ALA A 255 14.27 -5.67 -1.36
CA ALA A 255 14.01 -4.31 -0.92
C ALA A 255 13.67 -4.20 0.57
N VAL A 256 13.22 -5.30 1.20
CA VAL A 256 12.81 -5.35 2.61
C VAL A 256 13.77 -6.22 3.41
N PRO A 257 14.35 -5.71 4.51
CA PRO A 257 15.17 -6.53 5.40
C PRO A 257 14.39 -7.74 5.94
N SER A 258 15.06 -8.89 6.10
CA SER A 258 14.43 -10.14 6.53
C SER A 258 13.66 -10.02 7.85
N TRP A 259 14.13 -9.19 8.79
CA TRP A 259 13.46 -8.94 10.07
C TRP A 259 12.12 -8.17 9.96
N ALA A 260 11.87 -7.51 8.85
CA ALA A 260 10.64 -6.76 8.57
C ALA A 260 9.72 -7.47 7.54
N ALA A 261 10.19 -8.57 6.94
CA ALA A 261 9.48 -9.25 5.85
C ALA A 261 8.07 -9.71 6.22
N GLN A 262 7.89 -10.25 7.45
CA GLN A 262 6.57 -10.67 7.92
C GLN A 262 5.61 -9.48 8.09
N ALA A 263 6.07 -8.39 8.71
CA ALA A 263 5.27 -7.19 8.88
C ALA A 263 4.86 -6.58 7.53
N ALA A 264 5.79 -6.54 6.58
CA ALA A 264 5.50 -6.07 5.23
C ALA A 264 4.43 -6.94 4.54
N ALA A 265 4.54 -8.27 4.65
CA ALA A 265 3.55 -9.21 4.10
C ALA A 265 2.17 -9.04 4.74
N ASN A 266 2.10 -8.93 6.07
CA ASN A 266 0.85 -8.72 6.81
C ASN A 266 0.15 -7.42 6.39
N LEU A 267 0.90 -6.31 6.34
CA LEU A 267 0.37 -5.00 5.97
C LEU A 267 -0.10 -4.94 4.50
N THR A 268 0.61 -5.63 3.59
CA THR A 268 0.19 -5.75 2.18
C THR A 268 -1.08 -6.57 2.06
N ALA A 269 -1.18 -7.71 2.74
CA ALA A 269 -2.37 -8.55 2.72
C ALA A 269 -3.62 -7.84 3.26
N CYS A 270 -3.43 -6.84 4.13
CA CYS A 270 -4.50 -5.99 4.67
C CYS A 270 -4.68 -4.67 3.87
N ASN A 271 -4.03 -4.50 2.73
CA ASN A 271 -4.07 -3.27 1.92
C ASN A 271 -3.65 -1.98 2.67
N VAL A 272 -2.84 -2.10 3.72
CA VAL A 272 -2.28 -0.96 4.45
C VAL A 272 -1.11 -0.34 3.69
N ILE A 273 -0.36 -1.16 2.95
CA ILE A 273 0.68 -0.73 2.02
C ILE A 273 0.49 -1.40 0.66
N SER A 274 0.76 -0.69 -0.43
CA SER A 274 0.61 -1.21 -1.80
C SER A 274 1.92 -1.70 -2.41
N SER A 275 3.06 -1.18 -1.94
CA SER A 275 4.40 -1.56 -2.43
C SER A 275 5.43 -1.44 -1.31
N PHE A 276 6.54 -2.18 -1.46
CA PHE A 276 7.56 -2.22 -0.42
C PHE A 276 8.58 -1.09 -0.50
N GLY A 277 8.90 -0.55 -1.65
CA GLY A 277 10.00 0.40 -1.80
C GLY A 277 11.29 -0.05 -1.07
N SER A 278 12.30 0.82 -0.92
CA SER A 278 13.49 0.50 -0.11
C SER A 278 13.16 0.57 1.38
N GLY A 279 13.17 -0.58 2.07
CA GLY A 279 12.89 -0.67 3.51
C GLY A 279 13.87 0.10 4.39
N SER A 280 15.10 0.34 3.92
CA SER A 280 16.12 1.11 4.65
C SER A 280 15.98 2.63 4.46
N ALA A 281 15.18 3.09 3.51
CA ALA A 281 14.99 4.52 3.29
C ALA A 281 14.20 5.15 4.46
N PRO A 282 14.52 6.41 4.83
CA PRO A 282 13.74 7.16 5.78
C PRO A 282 12.29 7.31 5.32
N LEU A 283 11.34 7.20 6.24
CA LEU A 283 9.92 7.39 5.98
C LEU A 283 9.60 8.89 5.93
N THR A 284 8.94 9.34 4.87
CA THR A 284 8.46 10.71 4.77
C THR A 284 7.12 10.87 5.50
N ARG A 285 6.74 12.12 5.79
CA ARG A 285 5.47 12.45 6.44
C ARG A 285 4.28 12.06 5.57
N ALA A 286 4.39 12.20 4.24
CA ALA A 286 3.36 11.77 3.30
C ALA A 286 3.16 10.26 3.34
N GLU A 287 4.24 9.48 3.27
CA GLU A 287 4.18 8.01 3.35
C GLU A 287 3.62 7.53 4.69
N ALA A 288 4.03 8.17 5.79
CA ALA A 288 3.49 7.85 7.12
C ALA A 288 1.98 8.11 7.17
N ALA A 289 1.52 9.23 6.57
CA ALA A 289 0.09 9.54 6.51
C ALA A 289 -0.69 8.48 5.76
N ASP A 290 -0.18 8.02 4.62
CA ASP A 290 -0.84 6.97 3.82
C ASP A 290 -0.94 5.65 4.59
N MET A 291 0.14 5.22 5.24
CA MET A 291 0.15 4.01 6.07
C MET A 291 -0.83 4.11 7.24
N LEU A 292 -0.82 5.23 7.95
CA LEU A 292 -1.67 5.43 9.13
C LEU A 292 -3.14 5.60 8.75
N ALA A 293 -3.46 6.32 7.67
CA ALA A 293 -4.83 6.45 7.19
C ALA A 293 -5.41 5.11 6.73
N ALA A 294 -4.62 4.28 6.03
CA ALA A 294 -5.03 2.93 5.64
C ALA A 294 -5.21 2.02 6.87
N ALA A 295 -4.38 2.16 7.91
CA ALA A 295 -4.56 1.45 9.17
C ALA A 295 -5.88 1.85 9.88
N MET A 296 -6.26 3.13 9.83
CA MET A 296 -7.55 3.60 10.35
C MET A 296 -8.71 2.97 9.57
N ASP A 297 -8.65 2.94 8.22
CA ASP A 297 -9.65 2.27 7.39
C ASP A 297 -9.80 0.78 7.76
N LEU A 298 -8.68 0.08 8.00
CA LEU A 298 -8.69 -1.31 8.44
C LEU A 298 -9.33 -1.49 9.83
N ILE A 299 -9.07 -0.59 10.78
CA ILE A 299 -9.66 -0.63 12.13
C ILE A 299 -11.18 -0.38 12.06
N GLU A 300 -11.62 0.55 11.23
CA GLU A 300 -13.05 0.86 11.03
C GLU A 300 -13.84 -0.31 10.41
N GLN A 301 -13.17 -1.22 9.70
CA GLN A 301 -13.78 -2.41 9.08
C GLN A 301 -13.84 -3.64 10.00
N ARG A 302 -13.16 -3.61 11.17
CA ARG A 302 -13.15 -4.71 12.16
C ARG A 302 -14.30 -4.60 13.15
#